data_37a6ddd3fc2fede0dbc6100cc2588ca6
#
_entry.id   37a6ddd3fc2fede0dbc6100cc2588ca6
#
_cell.length_a   1.000
_cell.length_b   1.000
_cell.length_c   1.000
_cell.angle_alpha   90.00
_cell.angle_beta   90.00
_cell.angle_gamma   90.00
#
_symmetry.space_group_name_H-M   'P 1'
#
loop_
_entity.id
_entity.type
_entity.pdbx_description
1 polymer ?
#
loop_
_entity_poly.entity_id
_entity_poly.type
_entity_poly.pdbx_seq_one_letter_code
_entity_poly.pdbx_strand_id
1 'polypeptide(L)'
;MNNIYRLIIFFPVFIIGCTPKLIEENKILKKIDSLNMNIFSNTGEKIYSITSPNSIYDRIKLKFNLKKTTISIFDGENIKYIIKSDSSTLSDNNKLVELNGNVELRTINQDSDYLYGDNLIWNIDDSIYKLIGNVRFENSNVKLSSSKAILAKDNIIEFFNPVKYIINADDKENKYEINSENAYYNLNTDSLSFIAKDKRVRSRIYF
;
A
#
# COMPACT_ATOMS: atom_id res chain seq x y z
N MET A 1 -54.19 -39.33 -74.48
CA MET A 1 -53.72 -39.85 -73.22
C MET A 1 -52.31 -39.29 -73.02
N ASN A 2 -52.18 -38.21 -72.23
CA ASN A 2 -50.92 -37.47 -72.06
C ASN A 2 -50.43 -37.66 -70.62
N ASN A 3 -49.35 -38.38 -70.50
CA ASN A 3 -48.68 -38.53 -69.23
C ASN A 3 -47.73 -37.35 -69.05
N ILE A 4 -48.00 -36.46 -68.11
CA ILE A 4 -47.12 -35.37 -67.71
C ILE A 4 -46.36 -35.85 -66.54
N TYR A 5 -45.02 -36.14 -66.74
CA TYR A 5 -44.07 -36.42 -65.68
C TYR A 5 -43.75 -35.08 -64.99
N ARG A 6 -44.19 -34.94 -63.75
CA ARG A 6 -43.84 -33.81 -62.88
C ARG A 6 -42.42 -34.07 -62.29
N LEU A 7 -41.46 -33.41 -62.88
CA LEU A 7 -40.07 -33.43 -62.38
C LEU A 7 -39.97 -32.59 -61.08
N ILE A 8 -39.89 -33.24 -59.92
CA ILE A 8 -39.69 -32.56 -58.66
C ILE A 8 -38.16 -32.32 -58.51
N ILE A 9 -37.75 -31.04 -58.70
CA ILE A 9 -36.36 -30.61 -58.49
C ILE A 9 -36.17 -30.40 -56.96
N PHE A 10 -35.43 -31.29 -56.34
CA PHE A 10 -35.02 -31.19 -54.96
C PHE A 10 -33.87 -30.17 -54.90
N PHE A 11 -34.17 -28.96 -54.36
CA PHE A 11 -33.17 -27.91 -54.12
C PHE A 11 -32.56 -28.17 -52.74
N PRO A 12 -31.26 -28.56 -52.64
CA PRO A 12 -30.66 -28.69 -51.34
C PRO A 12 -30.42 -27.29 -50.75
N VAL A 13 -31.19 -26.95 -49.73
CA VAL A 13 -30.96 -25.75 -48.93
C VAL A 13 -29.69 -25.93 -48.12
N PHE A 14 -28.61 -25.38 -48.61
CA PHE A 14 -27.36 -25.25 -47.84
C PHE A 14 -27.63 -24.26 -46.69
N ILE A 15 -27.94 -24.76 -45.50
CA ILE A 15 -27.92 -23.99 -44.25
C ILE A 15 -26.47 -23.69 -43.98
N ILE A 16 -25.97 -22.54 -44.42
CA ILE A 16 -24.71 -21.99 -43.99
C ILE A 16 -24.90 -21.62 -42.50
N GLY A 17 -24.61 -22.57 -41.63
CA GLY A 17 -24.55 -22.32 -40.20
C GLY A 17 -23.50 -21.24 -39.94
N CYS A 18 -23.91 -20.01 -39.71
CA CYS A 18 -23.09 -19.02 -39.03
C CYS A 18 -22.74 -19.60 -37.64
N THR A 19 -21.56 -20.20 -37.52
CA THR A 19 -20.99 -20.44 -36.20
C THR A 19 -20.86 -19.07 -35.52
N PRO A 20 -21.54 -18.81 -34.38
CA PRO A 20 -21.30 -17.58 -33.67
C PRO A 20 -19.81 -17.59 -33.32
N LYS A 21 -19.06 -16.62 -33.85
CA LYS A 21 -17.69 -16.36 -33.45
C LYS A 21 -17.78 -16.20 -31.94
N LEU A 22 -17.30 -17.18 -31.16
CA LEU A 22 -17.18 -17.07 -29.69
C LEU A 22 -16.48 -15.72 -29.47
N ILE A 23 -17.27 -14.74 -29.01
CA ILE A 23 -16.71 -13.47 -28.54
C ILE A 23 -15.72 -13.90 -27.49
N GLU A 24 -14.41 -13.74 -27.76
CA GLU A 24 -13.38 -13.94 -26.75
C GLU A 24 -13.89 -13.25 -25.49
N GLU A 25 -14.18 -14.06 -24.46
CA GLU A 25 -14.55 -13.53 -23.15
C GLU A 25 -13.55 -12.43 -22.85
N ASN A 26 -14.02 -11.18 -22.89
CA ASN A 26 -13.20 -10.01 -22.60
C ASN A 26 -12.50 -10.31 -21.29
N LYS A 27 -11.20 -10.64 -21.33
CA LYS A 27 -10.44 -11.02 -20.15
C LYS A 27 -10.68 -9.95 -19.11
N ILE A 28 -11.51 -10.28 -18.12
CA ILE A 28 -11.89 -9.41 -16.99
C ILE A 28 -10.63 -8.92 -16.30
N LEU A 29 -9.60 -9.77 -16.27
CA LEU A 29 -8.29 -9.51 -15.69
C LEU A 29 -7.28 -9.19 -16.80
N LYS A 30 -6.67 -8.02 -16.73
CA LYS A 30 -5.60 -7.59 -17.63
C LYS A 30 -4.26 -7.64 -16.89
N LYS A 31 -3.35 -8.48 -17.35
CA LYS A 31 -1.96 -8.48 -16.89
C LYS A 31 -1.22 -7.27 -17.46
N ILE A 32 -0.45 -6.60 -16.62
CA ILE A 32 0.39 -5.44 -16.98
C ILE A 32 1.79 -5.70 -16.43
N ASP A 33 2.76 -5.82 -17.32
CA ASP A 33 4.16 -5.95 -16.96
C ASP A 33 4.77 -4.55 -16.83
N SER A 34 5.57 -4.33 -15.79
CA SER A 34 6.28 -3.07 -15.54
C SER A 34 5.36 -1.84 -15.45
N LEU A 35 4.34 -1.90 -14.56
CA LEU A 35 3.49 -0.75 -14.29
C LEU A 35 4.33 0.43 -13.76
N ASN A 36 4.13 1.59 -14.38
CA ASN A 36 4.60 2.89 -13.89
C ASN A 36 3.44 3.88 -14.01
N MET A 37 2.90 4.32 -12.87
CA MET A 37 1.76 5.22 -12.81
C MET A 37 2.14 6.47 -12.02
N ASN A 38 1.86 7.65 -12.58
CA ASN A 38 2.05 8.93 -11.92
C ASN A 38 0.68 9.58 -11.73
N ILE A 39 0.42 10.10 -10.54
CA ILE A 39 -0.80 10.80 -10.19
C ILE A 39 -0.45 12.26 -9.89
N PHE A 40 -1.25 13.14 -10.45
CA PHE A 40 -1.07 14.60 -10.36
C PHE A 40 -2.28 15.25 -9.70
N SER A 41 -2.06 16.36 -9.02
CA SER A 41 -3.12 17.23 -8.50
C SER A 41 -3.86 17.93 -9.63
N ASN A 42 -4.96 18.59 -9.29
CA ASN A 42 -5.68 19.44 -10.24
C ASN A 42 -4.84 20.64 -10.73
N THR A 43 -3.80 21.00 -10.00
CA THR A 43 -2.84 22.07 -10.34
C THR A 43 -1.67 21.56 -11.19
N GLY A 44 -1.60 20.25 -11.48
CA GLY A 44 -0.55 19.62 -12.28
C GLY A 44 0.67 19.20 -11.47
N GLU A 45 0.68 19.35 -10.15
CA GLU A 45 1.76 18.90 -9.29
C GLU A 45 1.70 17.38 -9.10
N LYS A 46 2.84 16.71 -9.14
CA LYS A 46 2.93 15.29 -8.93
C LYS A 46 2.73 14.96 -7.45
N ILE A 47 1.68 14.21 -7.13
CA ILE A 47 1.35 13.81 -5.76
C ILE A 47 2.09 12.53 -5.38
N TYR A 48 1.99 11.49 -6.24
CA TYR A 48 2.69 10.23 -6.01
C TYR A 48 2.93 9.47 -7.31
N SER A 49 3.87 8.53 -7.26
CA SER A 49 4.08 7.53 -8.31
C SER A 49 4.08 6.13 -7.73
N ILE A 50 3.55 5.18 -8.51
CA ILE A 50 3.52 3.75 -8.17
C ILE A 50 4.25 2.98 -9.25
N THR A 51 5.19 2.12 -8.85
CA THR A 51 5.87 1.19 -9.73
C THR A 51 5.69 -0.25 -9.24
N SER A 52 5.49 -1.17 -10.19
CA SER A 52 5.39 -2.60 -9.89
C SER A 52 5.84 -3.41 -11.12
N PRO A 53 6.72 -4.41 -10.95
CA PRO A 53 7.15 -5.25 -12.07
C PRO A 53 6.05 -6.15 -12.62
N ASN A 54 5.04 -6.47 -11.78
CA ASN A 54 3.92 -7.35 -12.16
C ASN A 54 2.62 -6.83 -11.56
N SER A 55 1.63 -6.61 -12.42
CA SER A 55 0.34 -6.05 -12.03
C SER A 55 -0.80 -6.77 -12.73
N ILE A 56 -1.96 -6.79 -12.09
CA ILE A 56 -3.21 -7.29 -12.67
C ILE A 56 -4.27 -6.22 -12.43
N TYR A 57 -4.87 -5.75 -13.51
CA TYR A 57 -6.05 -4.87 -13.44
C TYR A 57 -7.32 -5.69 -13.55
N ASP A 58 -8.19 -5.59 -12.53
CA ASP A 58 -9.53 -6.17 -12.50
C ASP A 58 -10.53 -5.11 -12.98
N ARG A 59 -11.10 -5.33 -14.17
CA ARG A 59 -12.02 -4.38 -14.81
C ARG A 59 -13.40 -4.33 -14.13
N ILE A 60 -13.80 -5.40 -13.44
CA ILE A 60 -15.10 -5.44 -12.75
C ILE A 60 -14.98 -4.69 -11.42
N LYS A 61 -13.93 -4.98 -10.67
CA LYS A 61 -13.69 -4.37 -9.37
C LYS A 61 -13.01 -3.00 -9.45
N LEU A 62 -12.62 -2.56 -10.65
CA LEU A 62 -11.89 -1.33 -10.91
C LEU A 62 -10.66 -1.19 -9.99
N LYS A 63 -9.87 -2.25 -9.91
CA LYS A 63 -8.78 -2.31 -8.95
C LYS A 63 -7.50 -2.92 -9.54
N PHE A 64 -6.36 -2.39 -9.12
CA PHE A 64 -5.05 -2.95 -9.43
C PHE A 64 -4.57 -3.82 -8.28
N ASN A 65 -4.09 -5.02 -8.61
CA ASN A 65 -3.32 -5.86 -7.71
C ASN A 65 -1.86 -5.83 -8.19
N LEU A 66 -0.96 -5.44 -7.33
CA LEU A 66 0.43 -5.14 -7.63
C LEU A 66 1.35 -6.05 -6.82
N LYS A 67 2.51 -6.42 -7.38
CA LYS A 67 3.55 -7.19 -6.68
C LYS A 67 4.85 -6.40 -6.62
N LYS A 68 5.58 -6.49 -5.51
CA LYS A 68 6.83 -5.76 -5.27
C LYS A 68 6.66 -4.28 -5.55
N THR A 69 5.70 -3.69 -4.87
CA THR A 69 5.29 -2.31 -5.09
C THR A 69 6.28 -1.34 -4.48
N THR A 70 6.59 -0.28 -5.21
CA THR A 70 7.26 0.91 -4.69
C THR A 70 6.40 2.13 -4.99
N ILE A 71 6.14 2.92 -3.94
CA ILE A 71 5.38 4.18 -4.04
C ILE A 71 6.31 5.31 -3.59
N SER A 72 6.43 6.33 -4.43
CA SER A 72 7.10 7.58 -4.05
C SER A 72 6.04 8.67 -3.88
N ILE A 73 6.03 9.34 -2.74
CA ILE A 73 5.10 10.42 -2.40
C ILE A 73 5.88 11.72 -2.44
N PHE A 74 5.30 12.72 -3.09
CA PHE A 74 5.95 13.99 -3.36
C PHE A 74 5.39 15.12 -2.49
N ASP A 75 6.26 16.08 -2.19
CA ASP A 75 5.94 17.39 -1.64
C ASP A 75 6.58 18.41 -2.56
N GLY A 76 5.79 19.00 -3.45
CA GLY A 76 6.28 19.73 -4.62
C GLY A 76 7.08 18.83 -5.56
N GLU A 77 8.32 19.19 -5.87
CA GLU A 77 9.22 18.42 -6.73
C GLU A 77 10.02 17.35 -5.97
N ASN A 78 10.03 17.39 -4.64
CA ASN A 78 10.85 16.51 -3.81
C ASN A 78 10.08 15.27 -3.37
N ILE A 79 10.78 14.13 -3.28
CA ILE A 79 10.22 12.94 -2.66
C ILE A 79 10.23 13.13 -1.15
N LYS A 80 9.04 13.03 -0.53
CA LYS A 80 8.85 13.09 0.93
C LYS A 80 8.95 11.72 1.57
N TYR A 81 8.25 10.72 0.98
CA TYR A 81 8.25 9.34 1.46
C TYR A 81 8.49 8.35 0.32
N ILE A 82 9.14 7.24 0.64
CA ILE A 82 9.17 6.05 -0.20
C ILE A 82 8.55 4.90 0.60
N ILE A 83 7.55 4.23 0.00
CA ILE A 83 6.91 3.06 0.60
C ILE A 83 7.15 1.85 -0.29
N LYS A 84 7.55 0.72 0.34
CA LYS A 84 7.74 -0.56 -0.35
C LYS A 84 6.91 -1.65 0.30
N SER A 85 6.51 -2.65 -0.46
CA SER A 85 5.82 -3.84 0.04
C SER A 85 5.93 -5.02 -0.93
N ASP A 86 5.64 -6.23 -0.45
CA ASP A 86 5.61 -7.43 -1.30
C ASP A 86 4.43 -7.39 -2.26
N SER A 87 3.29 -6.87 -1.82
CA SER A 87 2.09 -6.72 -2.64
C SER A 87 1.26 -5.51 -2.23
N SER A 88 0.47 -5.00 -3.15
CA SER A 88 -0.49 -3.95 -2.84
C SER A 88 -1.74 -4.03 -3.71
N THR A 89 -2.79 -3.37 -3.24
CA THR A 89 -4.04 -3.15 -3.95
C THR A 89 -4.30 -1.66 -4.02
N LEU A 90 -4.57 -1.16 -5.21
CA LEU A 90 -5.05 0.20 -5.45
C LEU A 90 -6.50 0.13 -5.88
N SER A 91 -7.41 0.78 -5.15
CA SER A 91 -8.87 0.72 -5.32
C SER A 91 -9.52 2.09 -5.08
N ASP A 92 -10.84 2.12 -5.15
CA ASP A 92 -11.64 3.33 -4.92
C ASP A 92 -11.18 4.52 -5.76
N ASN A 93 -11.18 4.33 -7.09
CA ASN A 93 -10.71 5.35 -8.05
C ASN A 93 -9.31 5.91 -7.72
N ASN A 94 -8.41 5.05 -7.26
CA ASN A 94 -7.04 5.39 -6.86
C ASN A 94 -6.93 6.23 -5.58
N LYS A 95 -7.91 6.15 -4.69
CA LYS A 95 -7.92 6.87 -3.41
C LYS A 95 -7.50 6.04 -2.20
N LEU A 96 -7.56 4.70 -2.32
CA LEU A 96 -7.18 3.78 -1.27
C LEU A 96 -6.08 2.83 -1.74
N VAL A 97 -4.99 2.81 -1.01
CA VAL A 97 -3.88 1.85 -1.21
C VAL A 97 -3.74 0.97 0.02
N GLU A 98 -3.82 -0.34 -0.20
CA GLU A 98 -3.54 -1.34 0.82
C GLU A 98 -2.24 -2.05 0.45
N LEU A 99 -1.24 -2.01 1.31
CA LEU A 99 0.06 -2.66 1.12
C LEU A 99 0.20 -3.80 2.13
N ASN A 100 0.73 -4.92 1.67
CA ASN A 100 0.82 -6.15 2.47
C ASN A 100 2.19 -6.82 2.29
N GLY A 101 2.72 -7.31 3.40
CA GLY A 101 3.98 -8.04 3.50
C GLY A 101 5.20 -7.12 3.43
N ASN A 102 6.06 -7.22 4.45
CA ASN A 102 7.33 -6.50 4.56
C ASN A 102 7.22 -5.01 4.20
N VAL A 103 6.21 -4.33 4.76
CA VAL A 103 5.99 -2.92 4.50
C VAL A 103 7.10 -2.10 5.14
N GLU A 104 7.72 -1.24 4.33
CA GLU A 104 8.72 -0.25 4.73
C GLU A 104 8.25 1.13 4.24
N LEU A 105 8.08 2.09 5.14
CA LEU A 105 7.92 3.51 4.84
C LEU A 105 9.17 4.22 5.31
N ARG A 106 9.84 4.94 4.39
CA ARG A 106 11.06 5.71 4.67
C ARG A 106 10.82 7.18 4.37
N THR A 107 11.21 8.06 5.30
CA THR A 107 11.30 9.50 5.04
C THR A 107 12.56 9.80 4.24
N ILE A 108 12.51 10.84 3.38
CA ILE A 108 13.66 11.32 2.63
C ILE A 108 14.11 12.65 3.26
N ASN A 109 14.69 12.55 4.43
CA ASN A 109 15.35 13.63 5.16
C ASN A 109 16.82 13.26 5.45
N GLN A 110 17.56 14.13 6.15
CA GLN A 110 18.98 13.90 6.44
C GLN A 110 19.23 12.64 7.26
N ASP A 111 18.35 12.30 8.20
CA ASP A 111 18.51 11.20 9.13
C ASP A 111 17.60 10.00 8.84
N SER A 112 17.00 9.92 7.68
CA SER A 112 16.14 8.81 7.19
C SER A 112 15.44 8.01 8.29
N ASP A 113 14.19 8.37 8.60
CA ASP A 113 13.36 7.58 9.51
C ASP A 113 12.76 6.39 8.77
N TYR A 114 12.72 5.24 9.41
CA TYR A 114 12.14 4.01 8.87
C TYR A 114 10.97 3.55 9.74
N LEU A 115 9.85 3.28 9.12
CA LEU A 115 8.66 2.72 9.76
C LEU A 115 8.28 1.42 9.05
N TYR A 116 8.34 0.30 9.76
CA TYR A 116 8.06 -1.05 9.27
C TYR A 116 6.73 -1.56 9.82
N GLY A 117 6.09 -2.48 9.08
CA GLY A 117 4.89 -3.17 9.54
C GLY A 117 4.53 -4.32 8.60
N ASP A 118 3.55 -5.13 9.01
CA ASP A 118 3.04 -6.22 8.16
C ASP A 118 2.11 -5.69 7.07
N ASN A 119 1.30 -4.68 7.42
CA ASN A 119 0.31 -4.07 6.54
C ASN A 119 0.31 -2.55 6.67
N LEU A 120 0.02 -1.85 5.57
CA LEU A 120 -0.23 -0.41 5.57
C LEU A 120 -1.49 -0.11 4.75
N ILE A 121 -2.36 0.71 5.33
CA ILE A 121 -3.52 1.30 4.65
C ILE A 121 -3.26 2.79 4.50
N TRP A 122 -3.25 3.27 3.27
CA TRP A 122 -3.08 4.68 2.94
C TRP A 122 -4.36 5.23 2.32
N ASN A 123 -5.01 6.15 3.02
CA ASN A 123 -6.05 7.01 2.48
C ASN A 123 -5.38 8.25 1.87
N ILE A 124 -5.47 8.38 0.55
CA ILE A 124 -4.76 9.41 -0.21
C ILE A 124 -5.37 10.79 0.05
N ASP A 125 -6.70 10.90 0.06
CA ASP A 125 -7.40 12.18 0.25
C ASP A 125 -7.09 12.79 1.63
N ASP A 126 -7.01 11.95 2.67
CA ASP A 126 -6.73 12.39 4.05
C ASP A 126 -5.23 12.46 4.37
N SER A 127 -4.38 11.92 3.51
CA SER A 127 -2.93 11.75 3.76
C SER A 127 -2.63 11.02 5.08
N ILE A 128 -3.42 9.98 5.39
CA ILE A 128 -3.28 9.16 6.59
C ILE A 128 -2.69 7.81 6.22
N TYR A 129 -1.59 7.45 6.88
CA TYR A 129 -0.90 6.17 6.73
C TYR A 129 -1.07 5.36 8.01
N LYS A 130 -1.80 4.25 7.95
CA LYS A 130 -2.07 3.38 9.08
C LYS A 130 -1.32 2.07 8.93
N LEU A 131 -0.30 1.85 9.75
CA LEU A 131 0.47 0.60 9.81
C LEU A 131 -0.09 -0.32 10.89
N ILE A 132 -0.10 -1.61 10.61
CA ILE A 132 -0.67 -2.64 11.48
C ILE A 132 0.24 -3.88 11.45
N GLY A 133 0.43 -4.48 12.61
CA GLY A 133 1.18 -5.72 12.79
C GLY A 133 2.70 -5.48 12.82
N ASN A 134 3.36 -5.94 13.90
CA ASN A 134 4.81 -5.90 14.07
C ASN A 134 5.44 -4.54 13.74
N VAL A 135 4.75 -3.44 14.10
CA VAL A 135 5.21 -2.10 13.79
C VAL A 135 6.51 -1.80 14.51
N ARG A 136 7.50 -1.31 13.76
CA ARG A 136 8.80 -0.85 14.27
C ARG A 136 9.13 0.49 13.65
N PHE A 137 9.62 1.41 14.46
CA PHE A 137 10.17 2.68 14.05
C PHE A 137 11.65 2.71 14.42
N GLU A 138 12.48 3.11 13.49
CA GLU A 138 13.92 3.16 13.66
C GLU A 138 14.51 4.39 12.97
N ASN A 139 15.36 5.11 13.70
CA ASN A 139 16.29 6.09 13.14
C ASN A 139 17.63 6.01 13.89
N SER A 140 18.52 7.00 13.71
CA SER A 140 19.82 7.05 14.38
C SER A 140 19.72 6.95 15.92
N ASN A 141 18.67 7.51 16.53
CA ASN A 141 18.53 7.72 17.97
C ASN A 141 17.41 6.92 18.62
N VAL A 142 16.41 6.49 17.83
CA VAL A 142 15.17 5.91 18.35
C VAL A 142 14.93 4.54 17.77
N LYS A 143 14.66 3.56 18.65
CA LYS A 143 14.10 2.24 18.27
C LYS A 143 12.85 1.98 19.09
N LEU A 144 11.72 1.90 18.43
CA LEU A 144 10.43 1.74 19.05
C LEU A 144 9.63 0.62 18.36
N SER A 145 8.88 -0.17 19.12
CA SER A 145 7.95 -1.17 18.61
C SER A 145 6.56 -0.97 19.16
N SER A 146 5.56 -1.30 18.35
CA SER A 146 4.15 -1.23 18.72
C SER A 146 3.32 -2.22 17.88
N SER A 147 2.03 -2.34 18.20
CA SER A 147 1.10 -3.16 17.40
C SER A 147 0.53 -2.41 16.19
N LYS A 148 0.49 -1.07 16.30
CA LYS A 148 -0.11 -0.20 15.28
C LYS A 148 0.55 1.18 15.34
N ALA A 149 0.69 1.84 14.18
CA ALA A 149 1.05 3.25 14.09
C ALA A 149 0.15 3.99 13.09
N ILE A 150 -0.01 5.29 13.30
CA ILE A 150 -0.68 6.20 12.37
C ILE A 150 0.27 7.38 12.15
N LEU A 151 0.65 7.61 10.89
CA LEU A 151 1.31 8.84 10.45
C LEU A 151 0.25 9.72 9.80
N ALA A 152 0.05 10.89 10.32
CA ALA A 152 -0.90 11.89 9.83
C ALA A 152 -0.18 13.05 9.10
N LYS A 153 -0.98 13.95 8.53
CA LYS A 153 -0.51 15.08 7.71
C LYS A 153 0.39 16.05 8.45
N ASP A 154 0.27 16.14 9.76
CA ASP A 154 1.06 17.00 10.65
C ASP A 154 2.47 16.50 10.93
N ASN A 155 2.88 15.40 10.28
CA ASN A 155 4.17 14.71 10.49
C ASN A 155 4.36 14.15 11.91
N ILE A 156 3.27 13.84 12.61
CA ILE A 156 3.29 13.14 13.90
C ILE A 156 2.97 11.67 13.66
N ILE A 157 3.81 10.78 14.19
CA ILE A 157 3.54 9.35 14.24
C ILE A 157 2.96 9.03 15.61
N GLU A 158 1.73 8.56 15.66
CA GLU A 158 1.12 8.01 16.87
C GLU A 158 1.28 6.50 16.89
N PHE A 159 1.88 5.96 17.96
CA PHE A 159 2.05 4.54 18.21
C PHE A 159 1.08 4.05 19.27
N PHE A 160 0.54 2.85 19.08
CA PHE A 160 -0.53 2.30 19.91
C PHE A 160 -0.12 1.01 20.61
N ASN A 161 -0.75 0.79 21.74
CA ASN A 161 -0.59 -0.29 22.72
C ASN A 161 -0.34 -1.70 22.13
N PRO A 162 0.67 -2.39 22.63
CA PRO A 162 1.69 -1.92 23.55
C PRO A 162 2.80 -1.16 22.82
N VAL A 163 3.32 -0.10 23.42
CA VAL A 163 4.50 0.61 22.93
C VAL A 163 5.71 0.25 23.79
N LYS A 164 6.77 -0.19 23.12
CA LYS A 164 8.05 -0.51 23.76
C LYS A 164 9.16 0.29 23.09
N TYR A 165 9.90 1.03 23.88
CA TYR A 165 11.06 1.80 23.48
C TYR A 165 12.30 1.28 24.16
N ILE A 166 13.38 1.09 23.41
CA ILE A 166 14.65 0.60 23.91
C ILE A 166 15.74 1.57 23.50
N ILE A 167 16.53 2.03 24.48
CA ILE A 167 17.77 2.76 24.27
C ILE A 167 18.89 1.81 24.66
N ASN A 168 19.82 1.56 23.77
CA ASN A 168 21.08 0.95 24.11
C ASN A 168 22.05 2.10 24.37
N ALA A 169 22.52 2.28 25.60
CA ALA A 169 23.61 3.21 25.86
C ALA A 169 24.89 2.70 25.15
N ASP A 170 25.78 3.62 24.80
CA ASP A 170 27.02 3.31 24.05
C ASP A 170 27.91 2.26 24.77
N ASP A 171 27.80 2.16 26.09
CA ASP A 171 28.34 1.06 26.88
C ASP A 171 27.34 -0.10 26.87
N LYS A 172 27.77 -1.23 26.33
CA LYS A 172 26.96 -2.45 26.12
C LYS A 172 26.25 -3.01 27.36
N GLU A 173 26.50 -2.48 28.56
CA GLU A 173 25.91 -2.93 29.81
C GLU A 173 24.65 -2.19 30.22
N ASN A 174 24.47 -0.93 29.80
CA ASN A 174 23.31 -0.13 30.21
C ASN A 174 22.20 -0.15 29.15
N LYS A 175 21.06 -0.68 29.52
CA LYS A 175 19.86 -0.72 28.67
C LYS A 175 18.70 -0.03 29.37
N TYR A 176 18.06 0.89 28.67
CA TYR A 176 16.83 1.53 29.14
C TYR A 176 15.63 1.00 28.34
N GLU A 177 14.58 0.66 29.05
CA GLU A 177 13.32 0.20 28.45
C GLU A 177 12.17 1.04 28.97
N ILE A 178 11.36 1.61 28.05
CA ILE A 178 10.12 2.31 28.39
C ILE A 178 8.96 1.57 27.79
N ASN A 179 7.94 1.29 28.60
CA ASN A 179 6.68 0.68 28.15
C ASN A 179 5.53 1.66 28.47
N SER A 180 4.70 1.93 27.45
CA SER A 180 3.54 2.81 27.55
C SER A 180 2.36 2.27 26.74
N GLU A 181 1.20 2.89 26.89
CA GLU A 181 0.04 2.60 26.04
C GLU A 181 0.20 3.25 24.67
N ASN A 182 0.55 4.53 24.64
CA ASN A 182 0.79 5.27 23.41
C ASN A 182 2.11 6.01 23.47
N ALA A 183 2.68 6.28 22.30
CA ALA A 183 3.78 7.21 22.11
C ALA A 183 3.53 8.08 20.89
N TYR A 184 4.11 9.28 20.88
CA TYR A 184 4.03 10.23 19.78
C TYR A 184 5.44 10.64 19.39
N TYR A 185 5.78 10.47 18.11
CA TYR A 185 7.03 10.95 17.55
C TYR A 185 6.77 12.03 16.52
N ASN A 186 7.39 13.17 16.70
CA ASN A 186 7.26 14.30 15.79
C ASN A 186 8.45 14.31 14.83
N LEU A 187 8.20 14.04 13.53
CA LEU A 187 9.21 13.98 12.47
C LEU A 187 9.87 15.35 12.18
N ASN A 188 9.29 16.46 12.62
CA ASN A 188 9.87 17.79 12.38
C ASN A 188 10.84 18.22 13.48
N THR A 189 10.66 17.71 14.71
CA THR A 189 11.42 18.14 15.90
C THR A 189 12.20 17.00 16.56
N ASP A 190 12.12 15.78 15.99
CA ASP A 190 12.72 14.55 16.51
C ASP A 190 12.37 14.27 18.00
N SER A 191 11.20 14.77 18.43
CA SER A 191 10.77 14.63 19.82
C SER A 191 9.87 13.41 20.00
N LEU A 192 10.15 12.62 21.06
CA LEU A 192 9.40 11.44 21.45
C LEU A 192 8.72 11.68 22.80
N SER A 193 7.41 11.44 22.88
CA SER A 193 6.64 11.51 24.12
C SER A 193 5.83 10.24 24.36
N PHE A 194 5.61 9.88 25.64
CA PHE A 194 4.88 8.69 26.04
C PHE A 194 3.66 9.08 26.85
N ILE A 195 2.51 8.46 26.54
CA ILE A 195 1.24 8.71 27.24
C ILE A 195 0.63 7.37 27.67
N ALA A 196 0.15 7.35 28.90
CA ALA A 196 -0.71 6.29 29.42
C ALA A 196 -2.01 6.91 29.92
N LYS A 197 -3.15 6.38 29.45
CA LYS A 197 -4.49 6.81 29.87
C LYS A 197 -4.91 6.10 31.16
N ASP A 198 -4.88 4.76 31.12
CA ASP A 198 -5.36 3.90 32.19
C ASP A 198 -4.22 3.20 32.94
N LYS A 199 -3.05 3.09 32.36
CA LYS A 199 -1.87 2.48 32.93
C LYS A 199 -0.77 3.52 33.10
N ARG A 200 0.24 3.21 33.92
CA ARG A 200 1.40 4.09 34.10
C ARG A 200 2.43 3.83 33.01
N VAL A 201 3.12 4.88 32.58
CA VAL A 201 4.38 4.73 31.84
C VAL A 201 5.37 4.06 32.80
N ARG A 202 6.01 2.97 32.35
CA ARG A 202 6.98 2.21 33.14
C ARG A 202 8.33 2.28 32.47
N SER A 203 9.35 2.70 33.24
CA SER A 203 10.74 2.64 32.81
C SER A 203 11.50 1.60 33.62
N ARG A 204 12.42 0.89 32.97
CA ARG A 204 13.38 -0.03 33.60
C ARG A 204 14.77 0.34 33.15
N ILE A 205 15.69 0.33 34.09
CA ILE A 205 17.10 0.58 33.85
C ILE A 205 17.82 -0.72 34.20
N TYR A 206 18.65 -1.20 33.31
CA TYR A 206 19.52 -2.36 33.53
C TYR A 206 20.95 -1.82 33.59
N PHE A 207 21.67 -2.20 34.63
CA PHE A 207 23.05 -1.84 34.89
C PHE A 207 23.96 -3.03 34.65
#